data_811e88f48ce91b222bffa7b3365b7178
#
_entry.id   811e88f48ce91b222bffa7b3365b7178
#
_cell.length_a   1.000
_cell.length_b   1.000
_cell.length_c   1.000
_cell.angle_alpha   90.00
_cell.angle_beta   90.00
_cell.angle_gamma   90.00
#
_symmetry.space_group_name_H-M   'P 1'
#
loop_
_entity.id
_entity.type
_entity.pdbx_description
1 polymer ?
#
loop_
_entity_poly.entity_id
_entity_poly.type
_entity_poly.pdbx_seq_one_letter_code
_entity_poly.pdbx_strand_id
1 'polypeptide(L)'
;MAIPPSNDLAADRVKLRQGIQAISADVIGLQEVDEKLGRSGNISQTKLISEAMGTQHWGFAPVIIGEPGAKWRKLNPAELKVITEENLEQNNEGSYGIGIISKIPIIHWDRLELGKSVFGMPLVIPAENKKGKQSIRFIYVADEPRVALAATLDCGWTVINTHLSFVPGVNYWQLRKIKNWAKKLSEQYKTQVLIIGDMNLPKGLPAVGSSWNSLVTHNSYPSWGAKIQFDYILSDTLQPGQFEALPTVVTGMSDHLPISVRIN
;
A
#
# COMPACT_ATOMS: atom_id res chain seq x y z
N MET A 1 -0.98 -11.14 1.82
CA MET A 1 -2.12 -11.60 1.01
C MET A 1 -3.36 -10.90 1.55
N ALA A 2 -4.10 -10.18 0.71
CA ALA A 2 -5.31 -9.51 1.17
C ALA A 2 -6.32 -10.56 1.69
N ILE A 3 -7.06 -10.24 2.74
CA ILE A 3 -8.18 -11.08 3.18
C ILE A 3 -9.26 -10.99 2.10
N PRO A 4 -9.66 -12.11 1.47
CA PRO A 4 -10.68 -12.07 0.44
C PRO A 4 -11.98 -11.47 0.99
N PRO A 5 -12.75 -10.72 0.20
CA PRO A 5 -14.08 -10.27 0.60
C PRO A 5 -14.95 -11.45 1.05
N SER A 6 -15.76 -11.23 2.05
CA SER A 6 -16.75 -12.22 2.51
C SER A 6 -17.94 -12.28 1.55
N ASN A 7 -18.85 -13.23 1.78
CA ASN A 7 -20.11 -13.28 1.01
C ASN A 7 -21.08 -12.13 1.39
N ASP A 8 -20.78 -11.39 2.47
CA ASP A 8 -21.52 -10.21 2.93
C ASP A 8 -20.71 -8.93 2.71
N LEU A 9 -20.76 -8.42 1.50
CA LEU A 9 -20.06 -7.19 1.11
C LEU A 9 -20.54 -5.95 1.89
N ALA A 10 -21.77 -5.94 2.40
CA ALA A 10 -22.27 -4.83 3.22
C ALA A 10 -21.61 -4.83 4.59
N ALA A 11 -21.49 -5.99 5.22
CA ALA A 11 -20.77 -6.13 6.50
C ALA A 11 -19.27 -5.80 6.34
N ASP A 12 -18.65 -6.21 5.23
CA ASP A 12 -17.24 -5.88 4.94
C ASP A 12 -17.02 -4.37 4.82
N ARG A 13 -17.93 -3.64 4.18
CA ARG A 13 -17.88 -2.17 4.08
C ARG A 13 -17.99 -1.49 5.46
N VAL A 14 -18.86 -2.00 6.33
CA VAL A 14 -19.00 -1.49 7.70
C VAL A 14 -17.71 -1.71 8.49
N LYS A 15 -17.15 -2.91 8.44
CA LYS A 15 -15.87 -3.22 9.10
C LYS A 15 -14.74 -2.34 8.59
N LEU A 16 -14.66 -2.11 7.27
CA LEU A 16 -13.68 -1.24 6.66
C LEU A 16 -13.76 0.18 7.23
N ARG A 17 -14.95 0.76 7.26
CA ARG A 17 -15.17 2.10 7.84
C ARG A 17 -14.77 2.17 9.32
N GLN A 18 -15.18 1.20 10.13
CA GLN A 18 -14.83 1.13 11.55
C GLN A 18 -13.31 1.03 11.76
N GLY A 19 -12.63 0.17 10.99
CA GLY A 19 -11.19 0.01 11.07
C GLY A 19 -10.42 1.28 10.70
N ILE A 20 -10.85 1.99 9.65
CA ILE A 20 -10.25 3.26 9.23
C ILE A 20 -10.45 4.35 10.28
N GLN A 21 -11.65 4.44 10.86
CA GLN A 21 -11.91 5.39 11.95
C GLN A 21 -11.04 5.13 13.18
N ALA A 22 -10.79 3.85 13.50
CA ALA A 22 -9.92 3.47 14.61
C ALA A 22 -8.43 3.85 14.39
N ILE A 23 -7.95 3.89 13.15
CA ILE A 23 -6.58 4.32 12.81
C ILE A 23 -6.38 5.82 13.06
N SER A 24 -7.40 6.65 12.83
CA SER A 24 -7.40 8.12 13.10
C SER A 24 -6.18 8.87 12.53
N ALA A 25 -5.75 8.54 11.31
CA ALA A 25 -4.63 9.19 10.64
C ALA A 25 -5.07 10.39 9.78
N ASP A 26 -4.14 11.31 9.52
CA ASP A 26 -4.35 12.41 8.57
C ASP A 26 -4.04 11.97 7.14
N VAL A 27 -3.08 11.07 6.94
CA VAL A 27 -2.72 10.48 5.66
C VAL A 27 -2.63 8.97 5.79
N ILE A 28 -3.23 8.23 4.85
CA ILE A 28 -3.20 6.77 4.80
C ILE A 28 -2.71 6.31 3.42
N GLY A 29 -1.69 5.44 3.41
CA GLY A 29 -1.31 4.66 2.23
C GLY A 29 -1.97 3.28 2.27
N LEU A 30 -2.57 2.90 1.17
CA LEU A 30 -3.27 1.64 0.99
C LEU A 30 -2.55 0.78 -0.03
N GLN A 31 -2.39 -0.49 0.28
CA GLN A 31 -1.90 -1.50 -0.62
C GLN A 31 -3.00 -2.54 -0.86
N GLU A 32 -2.92 -3.21 -2.02
CA GLU A 32 -3.85 -4.28 -2.39
C GLU A 32 -5.33 -3.86 -2.41
N VAL A 33 -5.61 -2.69 -2.98
CA VAL A 33 -6.98 -2.17 -3.09
C VAL A 33 -7.55 -2.34 -4.48
N ASP A 34 -8.85 -2.58 -4.51
CA ASP A 34 -9.65 -2.76 -5.72
C ASP A 34 -10.33 -1.47 -6.14
N GLU A 35 -10.35 -1.26 -7.45
CA GLU A 35 -11.14 -0.24 -8.11
C GLU A 35 -12.11 -0.92 -9.07
N LYS A 36 -13.41 -0.86 -8.76
CA LYS A 36 -14.51 -1.44 -9.58
C LYS A 36 -14.36 -2.93 -9.92
N LEU A 37 -13.69 -3.75 -9.11
CA LEU A 37 -13.64 -5.19 -9.30
C LEU A 37 -14.90 -5.87 -8.77
N GLY A 38 -15.36 -6.91 -9.50
CA GLY A 38 -16.58 -7.66 -9.15
C GLY A 38 -16.48 -8.31 -7.77
N ARG A 39 -15.29 -8.83 -7.40
CA ARG A 39 -15.05 -9.47 -6.11
C ARG A 39 -15.27 -8.54 -4.90
N SER A 40 -15.07 -7.24 -5.07
CA SER A 40 -15.29 -6.21 -4.04
C SER A 40 -16.59 -5.44 -4.22
N GLY A 41 -17.51 -5.92 -5.07
CA GLY A 41 -18.82 -5.32 -5.29
C GLY A 41 -18.82 -4.10 -6.20
N ASN A 42 -17.90 -4.04 -7.15
CA ASN A 42 -17.78 -2.99 -8.16
C ASN A 42 -17.68 -1.57 -7.59
N ILE A 43 -17.00 -1.42 -6.44
CA ILE A 43 -16.79 -0.13 -5.77
C ILE A 43 -15.34 0.34 -5.92
N SER A 44 -15.13 1.62 -5.75
CA SER A 44 -13.80 2.19 -5.46
C SER A 44 -13.52 2.05 -3.97
N GLN A 45 -12.62 1.15 -3.59
CA GLN A 45 -12.24 0.98 -2.19
C GLN A 45 -11.52 2.22 -1.65
N THR A 46 -10.68 2.86 -2.47
CA THR A 46 -9.97 4.09 -2.07
C THR A 46 -10.97 5.22 -1.78
N LYS A 47 -11.98 5.43 -2.64
CA LYS A 47 -13.05 6.41 -2.42
C LYS A 47 -13.87 6.07 -1.16
N LEU A 48 -14.26 4.82 -0.98
CA LEU A 48 -15.01 4.39 0.21
C LEU A 48 -14.27 4.72 1.52
N ILE A 49 -12.94 4.53 1.51
CA ILE A 49 -12.10 4.82 2.67
C ILE A 49 -11.96 6.35 2.85
N SER A 50 -11.85 7.12 1.77
CA SER A 50 -11.79 8.59 1.85
C SER A 50 -13.06 9.18 2.44
N GLU A 51 -14.23 8.64 2.07
CA GLU A 51 -15.51 8.99 2.68
C GLU A 51 -15.54 8.67 4.19
N ALA A 52 -14.98 7.52 4.60
CA ALA A 52 -14.88 7.16 6.01
C ALA A 52 -13.94 8.08 6.81
N MET A 53 -12.93 8.66 6.16
CA MET A 53 -12.03 9.67 6.73
C MET A 53 -12.62 11.09 6.68
N GLY A 54 -13.73 11.31 5.99
CA GLY A 54 -14.37 12.63 5.83
C GLY A 54 -13.59 13.57 4.91
N THR A 55 -12.94 13.05 3.86
CA THR A 55 -12.14 13.83 2.91
C THR A 55 -12.46 13.46 1.46
N GLN A 56 -12.14 14.38 0.53
CA GLN A 56 -12.20 14.17 -0.92
C GLN A 56 -10.79 14.08 -1.56
N HIS A 57 -9.73 14.23 -0.77
CA HIS A 57 -8.35 14.15 -1.25
C HIS A 57 -7.87 12.71 -1.25
N TRP A 58 -8.02 12.04 -2.38
CA TRP A 58 -7.55 10.68 -2.57
C TRP A 58 -7.08 10.45 -4.01
N GLY A 59 -6.14 9.53 -4.16
CA GLY A 59 -5.68 9.05 -5.46
C GLY A 59 -5.41 7.55 -5.43
N PHE A 60 -5.74 6.89 -6.52
CA PHE A 60 -5.51 5.48 -6.76
C PHE A 60 -4.61 5.30 -7.98
N ALA A 61 -3.58 4.49 -7.85
CA ALA A 61 -2.70 4.09 -8.95
C ALA A 61 -2.96 2.63 -9.31
N PRO A 62 -3.64 2.34 -10.44
CA PRO A 62 -3.83 0.99 -10.92
C PRO A 62 -2.48 0.36 -11.28
N VAL A 63 -2.34 -0.93 -11.04
CA VAL A 63 -1.15 -1.73 -11.35
C VAL A 63 -1.45 -2.72 -12.47
N ILE A 64 -2.64 -3.31 -12.43
CA ILE A 64 -3.18 -4.24 -13.42
C ILE A 64 -4.66 -3.94 -13.65
N ILE A 65 -5.16 -4.27 -14.81
CA ILE A 65 -6.58 -4.36 -15.10
C ILE A 65 -7.03 -5.79 -14.90
N GLY A 66 -8.04 -6.01 -14.05
CA GLY A 66 -8.53 -7.33 -13.66
C GLY A 66 -8.05 -7.76 -12.27
N GLU A 67 -8.22 -9.02 -11.95
CA GLU A 67 -7.99 -9.61 -10.62
C GLU A 67 -6.60 -10.22 -10.49
N PRO A 68 -5.80 -9.85 -9.44
CA PRO A 68 -4.54 -10.50 -9.13
C PRO A 68 -4.76 -11.99 -8.82
N GLY A 69 -3.86 -12.84 -9.32
CA GLY A 69 -3.96 -14.29 -9.15
C GLY A 69 -5.03 -14.98 -10.02
N ALA A 70 -5.84 -14.22 -10.79
CA ALA A 70 -6.84 -14.71 -11.73
C ALA A 70 -6.55 -14.18 -13.15
N LYS A 71 -7.54 -13.61 -13.82
CA LYS A 71 -7.35 -13.04 -15.17
C LYS A 71 -7.08 -11.54 -15.07
N TRP A 72 -5.92 -11.11 -15.54
CA TRP A 72 -5.54 -9.72 -15.61
C TRP A 72 -4.70 -9.40 -16.86
N ARG A 73 -4.62 -8.14 -17.21
CA ARG A 73 -3.73 -7.59 -18.24
C ARG A 73 -2.92 -6.41 -17.72
N LYS A 74 -1.83 -6.12 -18.39
CA LYS A 74 -1.05 -4.88 -18.14
C LYS A 74 -1.86 -3.65 -18.54
N LEU A 75 -1.56 -2.52 -17.90
CA LEU A 75 -2.05 -1.22 -18.32
C LEU A 75 -1.42 -0.83 -19.64
N ASN A 76 -2.19 -0.16 -20.48
CA ASN A 76 -1.68 0.57 -21.63
C ASN A 76 -1.23 1.99 -21.22
N PRO A 77 -0.48 2.72 -22.07
CA PRO A 77 0.04 4.05 -21.71
C PRO A 77 -1.05 5.07 -21.29
N ALA A 78 -2.26 5.00 -21.83
CA ALA A 78 -3.35 5.92 -21.48
C ALA A 78 -3.96 5.62 -20.12
N GLU A 79 -3.78 4.42 -19.61
CA GLU A 79 -4.25 3.95 -18.30
C GLU A 79 -3.24 4.21 -17.16
N LEU A 80 -2.01 4.61 -17.50
CA LEU A 80 -0.97 4.98 -16.52
C LEU A 80 -1.28 6.33 -15.86
N LYS A 81 -2.50 6.51 -15.37
CA LYS A 81 -2.98 7.71 -14.70
C LYS A 81 -3.24 7.42 -13.23
N VAL A 82 -3.17 8.48 -12.41
CA VAL A 82 -3.73 8.45 -11.07
C VAL A 82 -5.22 8.74 -11.19
N ILE A 83 -6.03 7.84 -10.61
CA ILE A 83 -7.48 8.00 -10.55
C ILE A 83 -7.78 8.78 -9.28
N THR A 84 -8.54 9.87 -9.43
CA THR A 84 -8.95 10.78 -8.35
C THR A 84 -10.47 11.01 -8.44
N GLU A 85 -11.03 11.77 -7.52
CA GLU A 85 -12.45 12.16 -7.59
C GLU A 85 -12.81 12.79 -8.93
N GLU A 86 -11.91 13.59 -9.52
CA GLU A 86 -12.17 14.37 -10.74
C GLU A 86 -12.28 13.49 -12.00
N ASN A 87 -11.62 12.31 -12.03
CA ASN A 87 -11.56 11.48 -13.23
C ASN A 87 -12.07 10.04 -13.02
N LEU A 88 -12.66 9.73 -11.87
CA LEU A 88 -13.17 8.42 -11.50
C LEU A 88 -14.15 7.83 -12.53
N GLU A 89 -15.03 8.67 -13.06
CA GLU A 89 -16.06 8.24 -14.02
C GLU A 89 -15.50 7.81 -15.39
N GLN A 90 -14.25 8.23 -15.69
CA GLN A 90 -13.56 7.84 -16.93
C GLN A 90 -12.96 6.43 -16.88
N ASN A 91 -12.91 5.82 -15.68
CA ASN A 91 -12.40 4.46 -15.50
C ASN A 91 -13.55 3.44 -15.54
N ASN A 92 -13.65 2.69 -16.62
CA ASN A 92 -14.73 1.74 -16.84
C ASN A 92 -14.35 0.26 -16.61
N GLU A 93 -13.05 -0.03 -16.46
CA GLU A 93 -12.59 -1.40 -16.23
C GLU A 93 -12.12 -1.58 -14.79
N GLY A 94 -12.45 -2.74 -14.20
CA GLY A 94 -12.01 -3.10 -12.87
C GLY A 94 -10.49 -3.26 -12.82
N SER A 95 -9.84 -2.67 -11.82
CA SER A 95 -8.39 -2.68 -11.64
C SER A 95 -7.99 -2.88 -10.18
N TYR A 96 -6.73 -3.25 -10.00
CA TYR A 96 -6.12 -3.49 -8.69
C TYR A 96 -4.86 -2.64 -8.58
N GLY A 97 -4.58 -2.11 -7.38
CA GLY A 97 -3.44 -1.23 -7.19
C GLY A 97 -3.22 -0.75 -5.76
N ILE A 98 -2.73 0.48 -5.66
CA ILE A 98 -2.43 1.15 -4.40
C ILE A 98 -3.10 2.52 -4.34
N GLY A 99 -3.37 3.02 -3.14
CA GLY A 99 -4.01 4.33 -2.95
C GLY A 99 -3.35 5.19 -1.89
N ILE A 100 -3.56 6.50 -1.97
CA ILE A 100 -3.28 7.44 -0.88
C ILE A 100 -4.53 8.25 -0.62
N ILE A 101 -4.83 8.47 0.65
CA ILE A 101 -5.93 9.31 1.12
C ILE A 101 -5.36 10.31 2.12
N SER A 102 -5.80 11.56 2.07
CA SER A 102 -5.32 12.61 2.95
C SER A 102 -6.46 13.52 3.41
N LYS A 103 -6.46 13.93 4.69
CA LYS A 103 -7.27 15.05 5.18
C LYS A 103 -6.64 16.41 4.80
N ILE A 104 -5.34 16.39 4.53
CA ILE A 104 -4.57 17.56 4.11
C ILE A 104 -4.71 17.69 2.60
N PRO A 105 -4.92 18.88 2.05
CA PRO A 105 -5.02 19.08 0.61
C PRO A 105 -3.81 18.57 -0.16
N ILE A 106 -4.06 17.91 -1.28
CA ILE A 106 -3.04 17.37 -2.17
C ILE A 106 -2.91 18.31 -3.37
N ILE A 107 -1.70 18.81 -3.60
CA ILE A 107 -1.42 19.78 -4.66
C ILE A 107 -0.81 19.16 -5.92
N HIS A 108 -0.13 18.02 -5.79
CA HIS A 108 0.41 17.27 -6.93
C HIS A 108 0.29 15.76 -6.72
N TRP A 109 0.07 15.05 -7.80
CA TRP A 109 0.14 13.61 -7.91
C TRP A 109 1.25 13.21 -8.87
N ASP A 110 2.10 12.29 -8.43
CA ASP A 110 3.14 11.70 -9.26
C ASP A 110 3.10 10.18 -9.17
N ARG A 111 3.52 9.52 -10.24
CA ARG A 111 3.51 8.06 -10.35
C ARG A 111 4.85 7.57 -10.92
N LEU A 112 5.37 6.47 -10.38
CA LEU A 112 6.60 5.83 -10.84
C LEU A 112 6.38 4.34 -11.07
N GLU A 113 6.54 3.90 -12.33
CA GLU A 113 6.50 2.47 -12.66
C GLU A 113 7.78 1.78 -12.17
N LEU A 114 7.60 0.72 -11.37
CA LEU A 114 8.71 -0.03 -10.78
C LEU A 114 9.04 -1.31 -11.56
N GLY A 115 8.15 -1.72 -12.48
CA GLY A 115 8.28 -2.99 -13.17
C GLY A 115 7.91 -4.18 -12.28
N LYS A 116 8.30 -5.38 -12.74
CA LYS A 116 8.10 -6.64 -12.01
C LYS A 116 9.28 -7.58 -12.23
N SER A 117 9.36 -8.62 -11.42
CA SER A 117 10.26 -9.75 -11.69
C SER A 117 9.83 -10.50 -12.96
N VAL A 118 10.81 -11.04 -13.67
CA VAL A 118 10.55 -11.97 -14.78
C VAL A 118 10.07 -13.32 -14.25
N PHE A 119 10.53 -13.69 -13.05
CA PHE A 119 10.19 -14.94 -12.37
C PHE A 119 9.29 -14.67 -11.18
N GLY A 120 8.35 -15.59 -10.91
CA GLY A 120 7.64 -15.64 -9.66
C GLY A 120 8.44 -16.39 -8.58
N MET A 121 7.83 -16.58 -7.42
CA MET A 121 8.39 -17.35 -6.32
C MET A 121 7.37 -18.35 -5.76
N PRO A 122 7.84 -19.48 -5.18
CA PRO A 122 7.00 -20.30 -4.32
C PRO A 122 6.70 -19.52 -3.03
N LEU A 123 5.42 -19.30 -2.75
CA LEU A 123 4.97 -18.78 -1.46
C LEU A 123 4.43 -19.91 -0.61
N VAL A 124 4.66 -19.78 0.69
CA VAL A 124 4.11 -20.67 1.71
C VAL A 124 2.81 -20.08 2.20
N ILE A 125 1.71 -20.76 1.96
CA ILE A 125 0.40 -20.34 2.47
C ILE A 125 -0.09 -21.34 3.52
N PRO A 126 -0.73 -20.87 4.61
CA PRO A 126 -1.48 -21.73 5.50
C PRO A 126 -2.56 -22.47 4.71
N ALA A 127 -2.70 -23.75 4.93
CA ALA A 127 -3.72 -24.58 4.35
C ALA A 127 -4.29 -25.52 5.41
N GLU A 128 -5.53 -25.93 5.24
CA GLU A 128 -6.07 -27.06 6.00
C GLU A 128 -5.99 -28.34 5.17
N ASN A 129 -5.55 -29.42 5.78
CA ASN A 129 -5.60 -30.71 5.15
C ASN A 129 -7.02 -31.28 5.21
N LYS A 130 -7.30 -32.34 4.45
CA LYS A 130 -8.62 -33.04 4.42
C LYS A 130 -9.12 -33.56 5.78
N LYS A 131 -8.29 -33.45 6.84
CA LYS A 131 -8.61 -33.88 8.22
C LYS A 131 -8.76 -32.69 9.16
N GLY A 132 -8.88 -31.44 8.65
CA GLY A 132 -9.04 -30.22 9.46
C GLY A 132 -7.75 -29.81 10.23
N LYS A 133 -6.59 -30.44 9.96
CA LYS A 133 -5.33 -30.05 10.59
C LYS A 133 -4.63 -28.97 9.77
N GLN A 134 -4.08 -27.98 10.48
CA GLN A 134 -3.23 -26.96 9.86
C GLN A 134 -2.07 -27.62 9.10
N SER A 135 -1.89 -27.23 7.87
CA SER A 135 -0.82 -27.64 6.98
C SER A 135 -0.27 -26.43 6.25
N ILE A 136 0.86 -26.59 5.59
CA ILE A 136 1.42 -25.56 4.71
C ILE A 136 1.34 -26.04 3.26
N ARG A 137 1.00 -25.14 2.38
CA ARG A 137 0.99 -25.40 0.93
C ARG A 137 1.95 -24.45 0.25
N PHE A 138 2.78 -24.97 -0.64
CA PHE A 138 3.58 -24.15 -1.54
C PHE A 138 2.79 -23.88 -2.80
N ILE A 139 2.64 -22.62 -3.15
CA ILE A 139 2.07 -22.20 -4.43
C ILE A 139 3.10 -21.32 -5.16
N TYR A 140 3.26 -21.56 -6.45
CA TYR A 140 4.06 -20.65 -7.27
C TYR A 140 3.20 -19.45 -7.66
N VAL A 141 3.68 -18.25 -7.30
CA VAL A 141 3.00 -17.00 -7.61
C VAL A 141 3.86 -16.21 -8.56
N ALA A 142 3.30 -15.87 -9.73
CA ALA A 142 3.96 -14.95 -10.66
C ALA A 142 3.98 -13.54 -10.07
N ASP A 143 5.10 -12.84 -10.23
CA ASP A 143 5.18 -11.45 -9.80
C ASP A 143 4.32 -10.53 -10.69
N GLU A 144 3.75 -9.52 -10.08
CA GLU A 144 2.91 -8.52 -10.73
C GLU A 144 3.69 -7.21 -10.92
N PRO A 145 3.31 -6.35 -11.87
CA PRO A 145 3.86 -5.02 -11.96
C PRO A 145 3.71 -4.27 -10.64
N ARG A 146 4.64 -3.40 -10.31
CA ARG A 146 4.61 -2.57 -9.10
C ARG A 146 4.70 -1.11 -9.46
N VAL A 147 4.15 -0.27 -8.61
CA VAL A 147 4.11 1.18 -8.77
C VAL A 147 4.40 1.86 -7.44
N ALA A 148 4.95 3.06 -7.49
CA ALA A 148 4.94 4.00 -6.38
C ALA A 148 4.03 5.18 -6.74
N LEU A 149 3.18 5.59 -5.82
CA LEU A 149 2.28 6.72 -5.91
C LEU A 149 2.73 7.78 -4.93
N ALA A 150 2.94 9.01 -5.41
CA ALA A 150 3.30 10.15 -4.57
C ALA A 150 2.16 11.17 -4.53
N ALA A 151 1.87 11.65 -3.33
CA ALA A 151 1.00 12.77 -3.04
C ALA A 151 1.81 13.90 -2.40
N THR A 152 1.92 15.03 -3.07
CA THR A 152 2.52 16.23 -2.49
C THR A 152 1.41 17.04 -1.81
N LEU A 153 1.58 17.28 -0.52
CA LEU A 153 0.62 17.95 0.35
C LEU A 153 0.94 19.46 0.45
N ASP A 154 -0.05 20.27 0.69
CA ASP A 154 0.11 21.73 0.86
C ASP A 154 0.88 22.13 2.12
N CYS A 155 1.02 21.22 3.07
CA CYS A 155 1.77 21.41 4.33
C CYS A 155 3.28 21.16 4.21
N GLY A 156 3.83 21.00 2.99
CA GLY A 156 5.26 20.84 2.77
C GLY A 156 5.78 19.39 2.89
N TRP A 157 4.91 18.41 2.79
CA TRP A 157 5.27 16.98 2.77
C TRP A 157 4.90 16.33 1.43
N THR A 158 5.73 15.40 1.01
CA THR A 158 5.40 14.43 -0.05
C THR A 158 5.36 13.03 0.53
N VAL A 159 4.24 12.36 0.40
CA VAL A 159 4.06 10.97 0.86
C VAL A 159 4.08 10.04 -0.35
N ILE A 160 5.00 9.09 -0.36
CA ILE A 160 5.14 8.08 -1.42
C ILE A 160 4.67 6.74 -0.86
N ASN A 161 3.58 6.21 -1.39
CA ASN A 161 3.07 4.88 -1.07
C ASN A 161 3.54 3.85 -2.11
N THR A 162 3.85 2.65 -1.66
CA THR A 162 4.26 1.55 -2.54
C THR A 162 3.88 0.18 -1.96
N HIS A 163 3.81 -0.81 -2.84
CA HIS A 163 3.82 -2.23 -2.51
C HIS A 163 4.85 -2.91 -3.41
N LEU A 164 5.99 -3.29 -2.83
CA LEU A 164 7.12 -3.84 -3.58
C LEU A 164 6.91 -5.32 -3.93
N SER A 165 7.68 -5.79 -4.91
CA SER A 165 7.74 -7.20 -5.25
C SER A 165 8.12 -8.05 -4.02
N PHE A 166 7.52 -9.23 -3.90
CA PHE A 166 7.93 -10.23 -2.90
C PHE A 166 9.19 -11.01 -3.31
N VAL A 167 9.72 -10.77 -4.53
CA VAL A 167 10.91 -11.44 -5.03
C VAL A 167 12.17 -10.76 -4.50
N PRO A 168 13.03 -11.46 -3.72
CA PRO A 168 14.26 -10.90 -3.18
C PRO A 168 15.17 -10.33 -4.27
N GLY A 169 15.78 -9.20 -3.96
CA GLY A 169 16.63 -8.45 -4.91
C GLY A 169 15.82 -7.53 -5.83
N VAL A 170 14.67 -7.95 -6.33
CA VAL A 170 13.77 -7.08 -7.12
C VAL A 170 13.18 -5.99 -6.22
N ASN A 171 12.65 -6.36 -5.05
CA ASN A 171 12.15 -5.41 -4.04
C ASN A 171 13.24 -4.40 -3.62
N TYR A 172 14.47 -4.85 -3.40
CA TYR A 172 15.58 -3.96 -3.05
C TYR A 172 15.89 -2.95 -4.18
N TRP A 173 15.93 -3.43 -5.43
CA TRP A 173 16.13 -2.57 -6.59
C TRP A 173 14.98 -1.55 -6.76
N GLN A 174 13.73 -2.01 -6.58
CA GLN A 174 12.54 -1.14 -6.62
C GLN A 174 12.62 -0.06 -5.53
N LEU A 175 12.98 -0.43 -4.29
CA LEU A 175 13.14 0.52 -3.19
C LEU A 175 14.24 1.55 -3.49
N ARG A 176 15.38 1.11 -4.05
CA ARG A 176 16.45 2.03 -4.45
C ARG A 176 15.97 3.03 -5.51
N LYS A 177 15.16 2.57 -6.46
CA LYS A 177 14.54 3.44 -7.49
C LYS A 177 13.61 4.48 -6.84
N ILE A 178 12.79 4.07 -5.88
CA ILE A 178 11.91 4.99 -5.13
C ILE A 178 12.72 5.99 -4.33
N LYS A 179 13.74 5.59 -3.61
CA LYS A 179 14.60 6.51 -2.84
C LYS A 179 15.27 7.59 -3.71
N ASN A 180 15.72 7.20 -4.90
CA ASN A 180 16.27 8.17 -5.86
C ASN A 180 15.19 9.11 -6.42
N TRP A 181 13.98 8.60 -6.62
CA TRP A 181 12.84 9.40 -7.06
C TRP A 181 12.37 10.37 -5.95
N ALA A 182 12.32 9.91 -4.70
CA ALA A 182 11.98 10.70 -3.54
C ALA A 182 12.84 11.96 -3.42
N LYS A 183 14.17 11.83 -3.63
CA LYS A 183 15.10 12.98 -3.66
C LYS A 183 14.75 13.99 -4.75
N LYS A 184 14.42 13.50 -5.96
CA LYS A 184 14.01 14.37 -7.08
C LYS A 184 12.71 15.11 -6.76
N LEU A 185 11.72 14.45 -6.17
CA LEU A 185 10.46 15.07 -5.77
C LEU A 185 10.69 16.10 -4.66
N SER A 186 11.51 15.78 -3.66
CA SER A 186 11.90 16.72 -2.60
C SER A 186 12.55 17.99 -3.16
N GLU A 187 13.46 17.86 -4.12
CA GLU A 187 14.09 19.00 -4.79
C GLU A 187 13.12 19.80 -5.65
N GLN A 188 12.23 19.11 -6.38
CA GLN A 188 11.26 19.70 -7.29
C GLN A 188 10.20 20.51 -6.55
N TYR A 189 9.61 19.93 -5.50
CA TYR A 189 8.49 20.51 -4.76
C TYR A 189 8.90 21.23 -3.48
N LYS A 190 10.17 21.19 -3.09
CA LYS A 190 10.70 21.76 -1.84
C LYS A 190 10.01 21.20 -0.61
N THR A 191 9.77 19.89 -0.58
CA THR A 191 9.07 19.18 0.50
C THR A 191 9.97 18.18 1.20
N GLN A 192 9.63 17.82 2.43
CA GLN A 192 10.14 16.63 3.09
C GLN A 192 9.42 15.40 2.54
N VAL A 193 10.07 14.23 2.57
CA VAL A 193 9.50 13.02 1.97
C VAL A 193 9.37 11.89 2.98
N LEU A 194 8.22 11.23 2.95
CA LEU A 194 7.99 9.93 3.57
C LEU A 194 7.79 8.88 2.48
N ILE A 195 8.45 7.72 2.65
CA ILE A 195 8.14 6.52 1.85
C ILE A 195 7.43 5.54 2.77
N ILE A 196 6.20 5.16 2.41
CA ILE A 196 5.35 4.28 3.21
C ILE A 196 4.90 3.06 2.40
N GLY A 197 4.54 1.98 3.08
CA GLY A 197 3.89 0.82 2.48
C GLY A 197 4.58 -0.51 2.77
N ASP A 198 4.05 -1.55 2.12
CA ASP A 198 4.60 -2.90 2.18
C ASP A 198 5.83 -3.02 1.26
N MET A 199 6.98 -3.19 1.88
CA MET A 199 8.26 -3.29 1.15
C MET A 199 8.69 -4.73 0.90
N ASN A 200 7.97 -5.72 1.43
CA ASN A 200 8.33 -7.14 1.34
C ASN A 200 9.82 -7.42 1.68
N LEU A 201 10.40 -6.57 2.54
CA LEU A 201 11.79 -6.63 3.01
C LEU A 201 11.78 -6.75 4.53
N PRO A 202 12.21 -7.87 5.12
CA PRO A 202 12.13 -8.07 6.56
C PRO A 202 13.22 -7.32 7.35
N LYS A 203 13.00 -7.18 8.66
CA LYS A 203 14.02 -6.85 9.68
C LYS A 203 14.83 -5.59 9.41
N GLY A 204 14.18 -4.48 9.06
CA GLY A 204 14.86 -3.19 8.89
C GLY A 204 15.73 -3.08 7.64
N LEU A 205 15.78 -4.10 6.78
CA LEU A 205 16.53 -4.07 5.52
C LEU A 205 16.27 -2.83 4.66
N PRO A 206 15.05 -2.25 4.63
CA PRO A 206 14.81 -1.02 3.90
C PRO A 206 15.67 0.17 4.33
N ALA A 207 16.12 0.23 5.57
CA ALA A 207 16.95 1.32 6.10
C ALA A 207 18.46 1.04 5.96
N VAL A 208 18.87 -0.22 5.84
CA VAL A 208 20.28 -0.63 5.85
C VAL A 208 21.08 0.01 4.70
N GLY A 209 22.26 0.55 5.03
CA GLY A 209 23.20 1.11 4.05
C GLY A 209 22.71 2.37 3.34
N SER A 210 21.76 3.10 3.92
CA SER A 210 21.24 4.34 3.36
C SER A 210 21.02 5.42 4.42
N SER A 211 20.79 6.67 3.99
CA SER A 211 20.42 7.79 4.87
C SER A 211 18.97 7.69 5.37
N TRP A 212 18.20 6.73 4.91
CA TRP A 212 16.80 6.55 5.27
C TRP A 212 16.66 5.77 6.58
N ASN A 213 15.87 6.27 7.50
CA ASN A 213 15.56 5.66 8.78
C ASN A 213 14.15 5.08 8.77
N SER A 214 13.97 3.93 9.41
CA SER A 214 12.62 3.40 9.70
C SER A 214 12.07 4.10 10.94
N LEU A 215 10.94 4.78 10.80
CA LEU A 215 10.29 5.49 11.90
C LEU A 215 9.48 4.55 12.80
N VAL A 216 9.15 3.36 12.31
CA VAL A 216 8.41 2.33 13.03
C VAL A 216 9.19 1.02 12.94
N THR A 217 9.26 0.27 14.04
CA THR A 217 9.95 -1.02 14.14
C THR A 217 9.02 -2.16 14.59
N HIS A 218 7.71 -1.96 14.51
CA HIS A 218 6.73 -2.96 14.89
C HIS A 218 6.61 -4.06 13.82
N ASN A 219 6.43 -5.30 14.27
CA ASN A 219 6.02 -6.36 13.36
C ASN A 219 4.60 -6.12 12.85
N SER A 220 4.36 -6.34 11.57
CA SER A 220 3.08 -6.08 10.91
C SER A 220 2.40 -7.34 10.36
N TYR A 221 3.15 -8.41 10.15
CA TYR A 221 2.65 -9.63 9.51
C TYR A 221 2.93 -10.90 10.33
N PRO A 222 2.01 -11.87 10.38
CA PRO A 222 0.59 -11.74 10.03
C PRO A 222 -0.21 -11.01 11.14
N SER A 223 -1.31 -10.38 10.78
CA SER A 223 -2.09 -9.55 11.73
C SER A 223 -2.62 -10.28 12.96
N TRP A 224 -2.83 -11.59 12.87
CA TRP A 224 -3.28 -12.45 13.99
C TRP A 224 -2.16 -12.95 14.91
N GLY A 225 -0.94 -12.44 14.76
CA GLY A 225 0.23 -12.84 15.56
C GLY A 225 1.51 -12.38 14.92
N ALA A 226 1.67 -11.07 14.78
CA ALA A 226 2.74 -10.43 14.02
C ALA A 226 4.15 -10.84 14.48
N LYS A 227 4.93 -11.39 13.55
CA LYS A 227 6.29 -11.88 13.77
C LYS A 227 7.32 -11.24 12.86
N ILE A 228 6.89 -10.64 11.75
CA ILE A 228 7.74 -10.07 10.72
C ILE A 228 7.27 -8.64 10.44
N GLN A 229 8.23 -7.74 10.26
CA GLN A 229 7.96 -6.41 9.74
C GLN A 229 8.18 -6.44 8.22
N PHE A 230 7.14 -6.16 7.44
CA PHE A 230 7.18 -5.92 6.00
C PHE A 230 6.78 -4.50 5.64
N ASP A 231 5.99 -3.87 6.52
CA ASP A 231 5.49 -2.52 6.36
C ASP A 231 6.43 -1.51 7.01
N TYR A 232 6.69 -0.39 6.34
CA TYR A 232 7.63 0.62 6.77
C TYR A 232 7.10 2.02 6.53
N ILE A 233 7.56 2.95 7.39
CA ILE A 233 7.51 4.39 7.18
C ILE A 233 8.95 4.86 7.25
N LEU A 234 9.50 5.30 6.11
CA LEU A 234 10.89 5.74 5.99
C LEU A 234 10.97 7.25 5.81
N SER A 235 11.97 7.86 6.45
CA SER A 235 12.37 9.26 6.23
C SER A 235 13.89 9.36 6.20
N ASP A 236 14.43 10.30 5.41
CA ASP A 236 15.85 10.66 5.41
C ASP A 236 16.13 11.98 6.11
N THR A 237 15.10 12.68 6.59
CA THR A 237 15.20 13.99 7.23
C THR A 237 14.83 13.96 8.72
N LEU A 238 13.87 13.13 9.13
CA LEU A 238 13.39 13.09 10.51
C LEU A 238 14.40 12.44 11.46
N GLN A 239 14.63 13.09 12.59
CA GLN A 239 15.49 12.62 13.67
C GLN A 239 14.68 12.15 14.87
N PRO A 240 15.25 11.29 15.76
CA PRO A 240 14.61 10.90 17.01
C PRO A 240 14.13 12.13 17.81
N GLY A 241 12.90 12.07 18.32
CA GLY A 241 12.24 13.17 19.01
C GLY A 241 11.36 14.07 18.14
N GLN A 242 11.49 13.99 16.81
CA GLN A 242 10.62 14.69 15.87
C GLN A 242 9.41 13.84 15.44
N PHE A 243 9.36 12.59 15.87
CA PHE A 243 8.27 11.67 15.59
C PHE A 243 8.04 10.69 16.73
N GLU A 244 6.85 10.12 16.76
CA GLU A 244 6.44 9.07 17.70
C GLU A 244 5.78 7.91 16.93
N ALA A 245 6.32 6.70 17.08
CA ALA A 245 5.66 5.50 16.55
C ALA A 245 4.42 5.19 17.42
N LEU A 246 3.25 5.08 16.78
CA LEU A 246 2.01 4.84 17.48
C LEU A 246 1.74 3.33 17.60
N PRO A 247 0.97 2.92 18.65
CA PRO A 247 0.54 1.52 18.78
C PRO A 247 -0.25 1.06 17.55
N THR A 248 -0.10 -0.20 17.19
CA THR A 248 -0.88 -0.83 16.12
C THR A 248 -2.33 -1.07 16.55
N VAL A 249 -3.26 -0.91 15.61
CA VAL A 249 -4.69 -1.19 15.80
C VAL A 249 -5.06 -2.43 15.00
N VAL A 250 -5.68 -3.42 15.64
CA VAL A 250 -6.20 -4.59 14.93
C VAL A 250 -7.52 -4.21 14.24
N THR A 251 -7.51 -4.09 12.92
CA THR A 251 -8.70 -3.71 12.15
C THR A 251 -9.57 -4.89 11.74
N GLY A 252 -8.99 -6.10 11.69
CA GLY A 252 -9.67 -7.32 11.22
C GLY A 252 -9.97 -7.34 9.72
N MET A 253 -9.36 -6.44 8.93
CA MET A 253 -9.63 -6.28 7.50
C MET A 253 -8.45 -6.65 6.61
N SER A 254 -7.28 -6.82 7.20
CA SER A 254 -6.04 -7.13 6.48
C SER A 254 -5.27 -8.20 7.23
N ASP A 255 -4.53 -9.02 6.50
CA ASP A 255 -3.55 -9.93 7.05
C ASP A 255 -2.27 -9.21 7.51
N HIS A 256 -2.16 -7.90 7.29
CA HIS A 256 -1.18 -7.01 7.91
C HIS A 256 -1.81 -6.13 8.98
N LEU A 257 -1.03 -5.80 10.02
CA LEU A 257 -1.37 -4.74 10.96
C LEU A 257 -0.99 -3.38 10.37
N PRO A 258 -1.83 -2.35 10.50
CA PRO A 258 -1.44 -1.01 10.11
C PRO A 258 -0.31 -0.51 11.01
N ILE A 259 0.62 0.24 10.45
CA ILE A 259 1.65 0.96 11.20
C ILE A 259 1.40 2.45 11.09
N SER A 260 1.69 3.19 12.14
CA SER A 260 1.42 4.62 12.20
C SER A 260 2.52 5.38 12.92
N VAL A 261 2.73 6.60 12.50
CA VAL A 261 3.66 7.55 13.12
C VAL A 261 2.98 8.91 13.27
N ARG A 262 3.22 9.57 14.37
CA ARG A 262 2.91 10.99 14.57
C ARG A 262 4.18 11.78 14.31
N ILE A 263 4.09 12.82 13.52
CA ILE A 263 5.15 13.80 13.29
C ILE A 263 4.82 15.03 14.12
N ASN A 264 5.79 15.50 14.92
CA ASN A 264 5.66 16.62 15.84
C ASN A 264 5.95 17.96 15.15
#